data_7776d417ee889740ac485c4049b19665
#
_entry.id   7776d417ee889740ac485c4049b19665
#
_cell.length_a   1.000
_cell.length_b   1.000
_cell.length_c   1.000
_cell.angle_alpha   90.00
_cell.angle_beta   90.00
_cell.angle_gamma   90.00
#
_symmetry.space_group_name_H-M   'P 1'
#
loop_
_entity.id
_entity.type
_entity.pdbx_description
1 polymer ?
#
loop_
_entity_poly.entity_id
_entity_poly.type
_entity_poly.pdbx_seq_one_letter_code
_entity_poly.pdbx_strand_id
1 'polypeptide(L)'
;MQADGRNDDGPSQDAPPHVVILTGRAGAGRTSGLCALEDLGFRTVDTPPLALTHSIATEHAETHGLRVAIGLDAQTVGYSEGAFEAVIDRLRNAFGRRLSVLFLDCDEEVLRRRYTETRRRHPLAPDESVEIGIARDRAAMASARDVADGLLDTSSMTLSDLKNALRSRFDPAGLAALATTITSFSYKRGAPMNADLVFDCRFLRNPHYEPNLRPKTGRSADVRAYIEDDPLYPAFFEQLTGLLELLLPAYQQEGKSYLGIAFGCTGGKHRSVALAETVGQHLRDKGWRIEITHREQRDDPSIDQRAVVSAETAEGAEGPATQVELG
;
A
#
# COMPACT_ATOMS: atom_id res chain seq x y z
N MET A 1 43.06 19.82 20.90
CA MET A 1 42.35 20.37 19.69
C MET A 1 41.88 19.17 18.91
N GLN A 2 40.70 18.60 19.28
CA GLN A 2 40.08 17.45 18.63
C GLN A 2 38.99 18.01 17.75
N ALA A 3 39.06 17.70 16.47
CA ALA A 3 38.09 18.07 15.48
C ALA A 3 36.88 17.12 15.56
N ASP A 4 35.72 17.72 15.85
CA ASP A 4 34.42 17.08 15.92
C ASP A 4 33.95 16.75 14.47
N GLY A 5 34.08 15.51 14.08
CA GLY A 5 33.60 15.00 12.80
C GLY A 5 32.09 14.76 12.84
N ARG A 6 31.30 15.77 12.48
CA ARG A 6 29.88 15.55 12.15
C ARG A 6 29.82 14.81 10.82
N ASN A 7 29.44 13.55 10.88
CA ASN A 7 28.96 12.82 9.71
C ASN A 7 27.68 13.51 9.23
N ASP A 8 27.81 14.25 8.15
CA ASP A 8 26.68 14.75 7.36
C ASP A 8 26.27 13.61 6.42
N ASP A 9 25.55 12.61 6.94
CA ASP A 9 24.87 11.59 6.15
C ASP A 9 23.67 12.26 5.48
N GLY A 10 23.93 12.94 4.35
CA GLY A 10 22.90 13.40 3.46
C GLY A 10 22.03 12.21 3.03
N PRO A 11 20.71 12.43 2.78
CA PRO A 11 19.77 11.35 2.47
C PRO A 11 20.31 10.50 1.31
N SER A 12 20.25 9.18 1.45
CA SER A 12 20.74 8.21 0.49
C SER A 12 20.21 8.52 -0.91
N GLN A 13 21.03 8.29 -1.95
CA GLN A 13 20.74 8.64 -3.35
C GLN A 13 19.48 7.94 -3.91
N ASP A 14 18.93 6.94 -3.21
CA ASP A 14 17.83 6.07 -3.62
C ASP A 14 16.55 6.23 -2.78
N ALA A 15 16.46 7.27 -1.93
CA ALA A 15 15.24 7.50 -1.17
C ALA A 15 14.08 7.90 -2.11
N PRO A 16 12.89 7.30 -1.99
CA PRO A 16 11.75 7.63 -2.84
C PRO A 16 11.32 9.09 -2.61
N PRO A 17 10.79 9.78 -3.65
CA PRO A 17 10.38 11.17 -3.54
C PRO A 17 9.27 11.35 -2.50
N HIS A 18 9.33 12.46 -1.76
CA HIS A 18 8.27 12.84 -0.82
C HIS A 18 7.13 13.62 -1.52
N VAL A 19 7.43 14.31 -2.61
CA VAL A 19 6.45 15.09 -3.38
C VAL A 19 6.40 14.55 -4.81
N VAL A 20 5.21 14.18 -5.27
CA VAL A 20 4.96 13.78 -6.65
C VAL A 20 3.95 14.74 -7.26
N ILE A 21 4.30 15.35 -8.37
CA ILE A 21 3.35 16.04 -9.23
C ILE A 21 2.96 15.07 -10.34
N LEU A 22 1.69 14.66 -10.33
CA LEU A 22 1.12 13.81 -11.36
C LEU A 22 0.31 14.66 -12.32
N THR A 23 0.83 14.86 -13.52
CA THR A 23 0.19 15.66 -14.56
C THR A 23 0.01 14.85 -15.83
N GLY A 24 -0.63 15.40 -16.86
CA GLY A 24 -0.78 14.67 -18.10
C GLY A 24 -2.07 15.01 -18.83
N ARG A 25 -2.28 14.34 -19.97
CA ARG A 25 -3.42 14.55 -20.86
C ARG A 25 -4.73 14.11 -20.19
N ALA A 26 -5.79 14.87 -20.44
CA ALA A 26 -7.14 14.52 -19.97
C ALA A 26 -7.56 13.17 -20.54
N GLY A 27 -7.90 12.21 -19.67
CA GLY A 27 -8.20 10.81 -20.05
C GLY A 27 -7.00 9.87 -20.08
N ALA A 28 -5.77 10.34 -19.83
CA ALA A 28 -4.58 9.49 -19.72
C ALA A 28 -4.48 8.69 -18.41
N GLY A 29 -5.43 8.84 -17.48
CA GLY A 29 -5.50 8.03 -16.26
C GLY A 29 -4.98 8.70 -14.99
N ARG A 30 -4.90 10.03 -14.92
CA ARG A 30 -4.42 10.78 -13.76
C ARG A 30 -5.16 10.41 -12.46
N THR A 31 -6.49 10.38 -12.46
CA THR A 31 -7.26 9.98 -11.26
C THR A 31 -6.92 8.57 -10.80
N SER A 32 -6.81 7.62 -11.74
CA SER A 32 -6.37 6.25 -11.43
C SER A 32 -4.94 6.21 -10.90
N GLY A 33 -4.07 7.07 -11.43
CA GLY A 33 -2.70 7.22 -10.96
C GLY A 33 -2.62 7.79 -9.53
N LEU A 34 -3.45 8.79 -9.20
CA LEU A 34 -3.54 9.32 -7.83
C LEU A 34 -4.04 8.24 -6.86
N CYS A 35 -5.09 7.49 -7.20
CA CYS A 35 -5.55 6.36 -6.37
C CYS A 35 -4.43 5.32 -6.17
N ALA A 36 -3.66 5.02 -7.22
CA ALA A 36 -2.53 4.11 -7.10
C ALA A 36 -1.42 4.65 -6.19
N LEU A 37 -1.14 5.95 -6.21
CA LEU A 37 -0.19 6.59 -5.31
C LEU A 37 -0.71 6.62 -3.86
N GLU A 38 -2.02 6.76 -3.65
CA GLU A 38 -2.64 6.63 -2.33
C GLU A 38 -2.45 5.22 -1.76
N ASP A 39 -2.66 4.18 -2.58
CA ASP A 39 -2.35 2.78 -2.22
C ASP A 39 -0.86 2.58 -1.83
N LEU A 40 0.04 3.43 -2.32
CA LEU A 40 1.47 3.45 -1.99
C LEU A 40 1.81 4.34 -0.78
N GLY A 41 0.82 4.86 -0.06
CA GLY A 41 0.98 5.65 1.15
C GLY A 41 1.22 7.14 0.92
N PHE A 42 0.97 7.67 -0.28
CA PHE A 42 0.94 9.11 -0.50
C PHE A 42 -0.40 9.71 -0.03
N ARG A 43 -0.36 10.91 0.50
CA ARG A 43 -1.56 11.76 0.58
C ARG A 43 -1.82 12.35 -0.79
N THR A 44 -3.04 12.22 -1.29
CA THR A 44 -3.38 12.67 -2.64
C THR A 44 -4.22 13.94 -2.59
N VAL A 45 -3.90 14.91 -3.45
CA VAL A 45 -4.68 16.14 -3.65
C VAL A 45 -4.91 16.30 -5.14
N ASP A 46 -6.15 16.23 -5.59
CA ASP A 46 -6.49 16.34 -7.01
C ASP A 46 -6.94 17.77 -7.37
N THR A 47 -6.30 18.35 -8.38
CA THR A 47 -6.59 19.67 -8.95
C THR A 47 -6.75 20.82 -7.94
N PRO A 48 -5.85 20.97 -6.95
CA PRO A 48 -5.89 22.20 -6.14
C PRO A 48 -5.58 23.42 -7.00
N PRO A 49 -6.02 24.62 -6.62
CA PRO A 49 -5.59 25.84 -7.30
C PRO A 49 -4.06 25.91 -7.40
N LEU A 50 -3.54 26.25 -8.57
CA LEU A 50 -2.10 26.20 -8.85
C LEU A 50 -1.28 27.02 -7.86
N ALA A 51 -1.81 28.16 -7.43
CA ALA A 51 -1.17 29.03 -6.43
C ALA A 51 -0.97 28.34 -5.05
N LEU A 52 -1.77 27.35 -4.71
CA LEU A 52 -1.71 26.62 -3.43
C LEU A 52 -0.81 25.39 -3.48
N THR A 53 -0.39 24.94 -4.65
CA THR A 53 0.36 23.69 -4.83
C THR A 53 1.63 23.65 -4.00
N HIS A 54 2.41 24.74 -3.98
CA HIS A 54 3.63 24.81 -3.18
C HIS A 54 3.34 24.73 -1.67
N SER A 55 2.34 25.47 -1.17
CA SER A 55 1.99 25.46 0.26
C SER A 55 1.49 24.08 0.70
N ILE A 56 0.69 23.42 -0.13
CA ILE A 56 0.21 22.04 0.14
C ILE A 56 1.39 21.07 0.21
N ALA A 57 2.31 21.14 -0.74
CA ALA A 57 3.49 20.29 -0.76
C ALA A 57 4.36 20.49 0.49
N THR A 58 4.61 21.76 0.88
CA THR A 58 5.40 22.10 2.06
C THR A 58 4.74 21.64 3.34
N GLU A 59 3.45 21.90 3.50
CA GLU A 59 2.69 21.49 4.69
C GLU A 59 2.75 19.98 4.91
N HIS A 60 2.53 19.19 3.85
CA HIS A 60 2.55 17.74 3.99
C HIS A 60 3.96 17.18 4.16
N ALA A 61 4.92 17.61 3.33
CA ALA A 61 6.23 16.99 3.30
C ALA A 61 7.18 17.50 4.39
N GLU A 62 7.18 18.81 4.69
CA GLU A 62 8.12 19.40 5.64
C GLU A 62 7.54 19.50 7.05
N THR A 63 6.25 19.86 7.17
CA THR A 63 5.63 20.03 8.50
C THR A 63 5.23 18.68 9.11
N HIS A 64 4.72 17.75 8.28
CA HIS A 64 4.22 16.46 8.77
C HIS A 64 5.07 15.26 8.36
N GLY A 65 6.12 15.44 7.56
CA GLY A 65 6.97 14.34 7.08
C GLY A 65 6.23 13.32 6.22
N LEU A 66 5.10 13.70 5.61
CA LEU A 66 4.24 12.83 4.82
C LEU A 66 4.62 12.88 3.35
N ARG A 67 4.41 11.76 2.64
CA ARG A 67 4.51 11.71 1.18
C ARG A 67 3.24 12.27 0.58
N VAL A 68 3.34 13.19 -0.40
CA VAL A 68 2.18 13.82 -1.06
C VAL A 68 2.26 13.68 -2.57
N ALA A 69 1.13 13.35 -3.19
CA ALA A 69 0.95 13.35 -4.65
C ALA A 69 -0.12 14.37 -5.04
N ILE A 70 0.23 15.30 -5.90
CA ILE A 70 -0.65 16.40 -6.33
C ILE A 70 -0.93 16.25 -7.81
N GLY A 71 -2.21 16.09 -8.15
CA GLY A 71 -2.68 16.04 -9.54
C GLY A 71 -2.89 17.44 -10.10
N LEU A 72 -2.28 17.74 -11.25
CA LEU A 72 -2.45 19.00 -11.96
C LEU A 72 -2.77 18.75 -13.44
N ASP A 73 -3.62 19.56 -14.03
CA ASP A 73 -3.96 19.52 -15.46
C ASP A 73 -4.33 20.89 -16.01
N ALA A 74 -4.70 20.94 -17.29
CA ALA A 74 -5.10 22.18 -17.95
C ALA A 74 -6.36 22.84 -17.36
N GLN A 75 -7.14 22.14 -16.52
CA GLN A 75 -8.31 22.70 -15.84
C GLN A 75 -7.99 23.23 -14.44
N THR A 76 -6.78 22.99 -13.95
CA THR A 76 -6.34 23.48 -12.64
C THR A 76 -6.52 25.01 -12.58
N VAL A 77 -7.24 25.50 -11.57
CA VAL A 77 -7.48 26.94 -11.42
C VAL A 77 -6.17 27.69 -11.38
N GLY A 78 -6.03 28.70 -12.27
CA GLY A 78 -4.81 29.47 -12.43
C GLY A 78 -3.76 28.81 -13.34
N TYR A 79 -4.10 27.72 -14.03
CA TYR A 79 -3.20 27.07 -14.97
C TYR A 79 -2.94 27.98 -16.18
N SER A 80 -1.68 28.16 -16.48
CA SER A 80 -1.12 28.61 -17.76
C SER A 80 0.27 28.01 -17.85
N GLU A 81 0.85 27.92 -19.05
CA GLU A 81 2.18 27.32 -19.26
C GLU A 81 3.22 27.94 -18.31
N GLY A 82 3.39 29.28 -18.34
CA GLY A 82 4.36 29.97 -17.49
C GLY A 82 4.04 29.87 -15.98
N ALA A 83 2.76 29.82 -15.59
CA ALA A 83 2.40 29.66 -14.19
C ALA A 83 2.70 28.25 -13.68
N PHE A 84 2.48 27.23 -14.52
CA PHE A 84 2.83 25.84 -14.20
C PHE A 84 4.34 25.67 -14.03
N GLU A 85 5.14 26.16 -15.01
CA GLU A 85 6.61 26.14 -14.96
C GLU A 85 7.13 26.82 -13.70
N ALA A 86 6.63 28.03 -13.37
CA ALA A 86 7.04 28.76 -12.18
C ALA A 86 6.74 28.00 -10.88
N VAL A 87 5.61 27.27 -10.81
CA VAL A 87 5.30 26.43 -9.65
C VAL A 87 6.24 25.23 -9.56
N ILE A 88 6.53 24.56 -10.68
CA ILE A 88 7.47 23.45 -10.71
C ILE A 88 8.87 23.90 -10.31
N ASP A 89 9.34 25.05 -10.78
CA ASP A 89 10.65 25.60 -10.40
C ASP A 89 10.72 25.92 -8.91
N ARG A 90 9.66 26.49 -8.34
CA ARG A 90 9.58 26.71 -6.87
C ARG A 90 9.63 25.42 -6.10
N LEU A 91 8.92 24.39 -6.55
CA LEU A 91 8.95 23.06 -5.92
C LEU A 91 10.33 22.40 -6.07
N ARG A 92 10.98 22.52 -7.23
CA ARG A 92 12.36 22.03 -7.43
C ARG A 92 13.35 22.70 -6.50
N ASN A 93 13.22 23.99 -6.29
CA ASN A 93 14.08 24.74 -5.37
C ASN A 93 13.86 24.32 -3.90
N ALA A 94 12.62 24.03 -3.50
CA ALA A 94 12.29 23.61 -2.14
C ALA A 94 12.65 22.14 -1.85
N PHE A 95 12.34 21.25 -2.77
CA PHE A 95 12.42 19.80 -2.53
C PHE A 95 13.60 19.10 -3.21
N GLY A 96 14.21 19.71 -4.22
CA GLY A 96 15.32 19.14 -4.97
C GLY A 96 14.99 17.72 -5.47
N ARG A 97 15.81 16.74 -5.10
CA ARG A 97 15.64 15.33 -5.48
C ARG A 97 14.43 14.64 -4.84
N ARG A 98 13.84 15.24 -3.80
CA ARG A 98 12.60 14.73 -3.18
C ARG A 98 11.33 15.05 -3.97
N LEU A 99 11.43 15.84 -5.05
CA LEU A 99 10.36 16.09 -6.01
C LEU A 99 10.47 15.14 -7.20
N SER A 100 9.33 14.65 -7.69
CA SER A 100 9.21 14.01 -9.01
C SER A 100 8.00 14.55 -9.74
N VAL A 101 8.19 14.99 -10.97
CA VAL A 101 7.13 15.41 -11.89
C VAL A 101 6.93 14.33 -12.93
N LEU A 102 5.78 13.65 -12.89
CA LEU A 102 5.43 12.57 -13.82
C LEU A 102 4.29 13.02 -14.74
N PHE A 103 4.53 12.93 -16.04
CA PHE A 103 3.52 13.21 -17.06
C PHE A 103 2.92 11.90 -17.60
N LEU A 104 1.59 11.77 -17.54
CA LEU A 104 0.86 10.68 -18.16
C LEU A 104 0.46 11.08 -19.58
N ASP A 105 1.01 10.38 -20.56
CA ASP A 105 0.67 10.55 -21.96
C ASP A 105 -0.26 9.43 -22.46
N CYS A 106 -0.92 9.66 -23.59
CA CYS A 106 -1.77 8.66 -24.23
C CYS A 106 -2.04 9.07 -25.67
N ASP A 107 -2.06 8.10 -26.58
CA ASP A 107 -2.41 8.29 -27.99
C ASP A 107 -3.80 8.90 -28.15
N GLU A 108 -3.94 9.80 -29.13
CA GLU A 108 -5.20 10.52 -29.38
C GLU A 108 -6.35 9.59 -29.77
N GLU A 109 -6.05 8.53 -30.52
CA GLU A 109 -7.03 7.53 -30.89
C GLU A 109 -7.54 6.76 -29.67
N VAL A 110 -6.62 6.41 -28.76
CA VAL A 110 -6.97 5.75 -27.49
C VAL A 110 -7.77 6.68 -26.59
N LEU A 111 -7.38 7.97 -26.48
CA LEU A 111 -8.15 8.96 -25.74
C LEU A 111 -9.57 9.10 -26.29
N ARG A 112 -9.72 9.24 -27.62
CA ARG A 112 -11.03 9.31 -28.26
C ARG A 112 -11.89 8.10 -27.92
N ARG A 113 -11.33 6.89 -27.97
CA ARG A 113 -12.03 5.65 -27.59
C ARG A 113 -12.45 5.68 -26.12
N ARG A 114 -11.55 6.04 -25.20
CA ARG A 114 -11.86 6.13 -23.75
C ARG A 114 -12.98 7.12 -23.45
N TYR A 115 -13.00 8.28 -24.11
CA TYR A 115 -14.08 9.26 -23.99
C TYR A 115 -15.41 8.71 -24.51
N THR A 116 -15.39 8.01 -25.63
CA THR A 116 -16.59 7.38 -26.23
C THR A 116 -17.15 6.29 -25.31
N GLU A 117 -16.30 5.40 -24.79
CA GLU A 117 -16.67 4.32 -23.89
C GLU A 117 -17.25 4.83 -22.55
N THR A 118 -16.65 5.85 -21.98
CA THR A 118 -17.09 6.45 -20.71
C THR A 118 -18.23 7.44 -20.86
N ARG A 119 -18.63 7.78 -22.11
CA ARG A 119 -19.66 8.79 -22.43
C ARG A 119 -19.44 10.14 -21.72
N ARG A 120 -18.20 10.52 -21.48
CA ARG A 120 -17.82 11.79 -20.85
C ARG A 120 -17.56 12.84 -21.91
N ARG A 121 -17.94 14.09 -21.61
CA ARG A 121 -17.54 15.24 -22.43
C ARG A 121 -16.10 15.59 -22.15
N HIS A 122 -15.37 16.04 -23.17
CA HIS A 122 -14.01 16.51 -22.95
C HIS A 122 -14.04 17.85 -22.21
N PRO A 123 -13.27 17.99 -21.11
CA PRO A 123 -13.37 19.18 -20.25
C PRO A 123 -13.00 20.50 -20.93
N LEU A 124 -12.09 20.48 -21.92
CA LEU A 124 -11.72 21.67 -22.70
C LEU A 124 -12.61 21.89 -23.97
N ALA A 125 -13.62 21.05 -24.16
CA ALA A 125 -14.58 21.18 -25.26
C ALA A 125 -15.93 20.57 -24.86
N PRO A 126 -16.63 21.08 -23.84
CA PRO A 126 -17.85 20.47 -23.31
C PRO A 126 -19.01 20.47 -24.30
N ASP A 127 -19.02 21.41 -25.23
CA ASP A 127 -20.08 21.60 -26.22
C ASP A 127 -19.61 21.38 -27.67
N GLU A 128 -18.37 20.88 -27.83
CA GLU A 128 -17.76 20.62 -29.15
C GLU A 128 -17.38 19.13 -29.27
N SER A 129 -16.74 18.77 -30.38
CA SER A 129 -16.29 17.38 -30.55
C SER A 129 -15.12 17.04 -29.63
N VAL A 130 -15.01 15.74 -29.32
CA VAL A 130 -13.94 15.22 -28.46
C VAL A 130 -12.55 15.48 -29.05
N GLU A 131 -12.43 15.46 -30.38
CA GLU A 131 -11.19 15.72 -31.11
C GLU A 131 -10.67 17.13 -30.87
N ILE A 132 -11.56 18.12 -30.85
CA ILE A 132 -11.22 19.53 -30.55
C ILE A 132 -10.69 19.63 -29.11
N GLY A 133 -11.36 18.97 -28.19
CA GLY A 133 -10.93 18.91 -26.78
C GLY A 133 -9.54 18.30 -26.62
N ILE A 134 -9.29 17.16 -27.27
CA ILE A 134 -8.01 16.46 -27.28
C ILE A 134 -6.88 17.32 -27.86
N ALA A 135 -7.16 18.04 -28.96
CA ALA A 135 -6.18 18.93 -29.58
C ALA A 135 -5.84 20.14 -28.69
N ARG A 136 -6.86 20.75 -28.06
CA ARG A 136 -6.66 21.85 -27.09
C ARG A 136 -5.86 21.39 -25.87
N ASP A 137 -6.20 20.22 -25.34
CA ASP A 137 -5.51 19.66 -24.19
C ASP A 137 -4.03 19.37 -24.51
N ARG A 138 -3.75 18.80 -25.69
CA ARG A 138 -2.38 18.59 -26.14
C ARG A 138 -1.59 19.88 -26.21
N ALA A 139 -2.18 20.94 -26.78
CA ALA A 139 -1.52 22.23 -26.87
C ALA A 139 -1.29 22.83 -25.47
N ALA A 140 -2.31 22.82 -24.60
CA ALA A 140 -2.21 23.37 -23.26
C ALA A 140 -1.21 22.62 -22.35
N MET A 141 -1.03 21.33 -22.54
CA MET A 141 -0.17 20.49 -21.71
C MET A 141 1.24 20.31 -22.28
N ALA A 142 1.59 20.97 -23.38
CA ALA A 142 2.90 20.82 -24.03
C ALA A 142 4.05 21.20 -23.10
N SER A 143 4.00 22.36 -22.47
CA SER A 143 5.05 22.80 -21.55
C SER A 143 5.15 21.92 -20.29
N ALA A 144 4.01 21.44 -19.76
CA ALA A 144 3.99 20.51 -18.64
C ALA A 144 4.68 19.18 -18.98
N ARG A 145 4.56 18.73 -20.24
CA ARG A 145 5.26 17.56 -20.75
C ARG A 145 6.77 17.78 -20.80
N ASP A 146 7.21 18.95 -21.25
CA ASP A 146 8.62 19.29 -21.44
C ASP A 146 9.37 19.46 -20.11
N VAL A 147 8.70 19.95 -19.06
CA VAL A 147 9.31 20.10 -17.72
C VAL A 147 9.19 18.86 -16.84
N ALA A 148 8.52 17.80 -17.30
CA ALA A 148 8.37 16.57 -16.51
C ALA A 148 9.68 15.78 -16.41
N ASP A 149 9.95 15.21 -15.24
CA ASP A 149 11.13 14.36 -14.99
C ASP A 149 10.98 12.97 -15.61
N GLY A 150 9.75 12.59 -15.98
CA GLY A 150 9.45 11.34 -16.65
C GLY A 150 8.10 11.34 -17.36
N LEU A 151 8.03 10.54 -18.40
CA LEU A 151 6.83 10.30 -19.20
C LEU A 151 6.36 8.86 -18.99
N LEU A 152 5.07 8.66 -18.85
CA LEU A 152 4.45 7.34 -18.82
C LEU A 152 3.34 7.29 -19.87
N ASP A 153 3.59 6.54 -20.94
CA ASP A 153 2.60 6.28 -21.98
C ASP A 153 1.60 5.21 -21.52
N THR A 154 0.34 5.59 -21.39
CA THR A 154 -0.74 4.73 -20.94
C THR A 154 -1.61 4.18 -22.07
N SER A 155 -1.21 4.34 -23.32
CA SER A 155 -2.01 3.97 -24.51
C SER A 155 -2.38 2.49 -24.53
N SER A 156 -1.44 1.61 -24.18
CA SER A 156 -1.63 0.16 -24.14
C SER A 156 -1.80 -0.41 -22.73
N MET A 157 -1.78 0.45 -21.69
CA MET A 157 -1.81 0.02 -20.30
C MET A 157 -3.23 -0.30 -19.82
N THR A 158 -3.34 -1.40 -19.10
CA THR A 158 -4.47 -1.68 -18.21
C THR A 158 -4.31 -0.88 -16.92
N LEU A 159 -5.35 -0.85 -16.08
CA LEU A 159 -5.27 -0.25 -14.75
C LEU A 159 -4.19 -0.91 -13.88
N SER A 160 -4.03 -2.23 -13.99
CA SER A 160 -3.01 -2.99 -13.28
C SER A 160 -1.61 -2.60 -13.74
N ASP A 161 -1.38 -2.43 -15.06
CA ASP A 161 -0.09 -2.00 -15.60
C ASP A 161 0.29 -0.61 -15.09
N LEU A 162 -0.66 0.32 -15.04
CA LEU A 162 -0.45 1.68 -14.50
C LEU A 162 -0.06 1.60 -13.01
N LYS A 163 -0.78 0.82 -12.21
CA LYS A 163 -0.47 0.61 -10.78
C LYS A 163 0.94 0.04 -10.60
N ASN A 164 1.31 -0.95 -11.39
CA ASN A 164 2.63 -1.59 -11.31
C ASN A 164 3.77 -0.66 -11.75
N ALA A 165 3.55 0.15 -12.81
CA ALA A 165 4.52 1.15 -13.24
C ALA A 165 4.76 2.22 -12.16
N LEU A 166 3.71 2.69 -11.52
CA LEU A 166 3.81 3.66 -10.41
C LEU A 166 4.46 3.03 -9.18
N ARG A 167 4.12 1.77 -8.84
CA ARG A 167 4.76 1.04 -7.74
C ARG A 167 6.27 0.89 -7.98
N SER A 168 6.69 0.41 -9.13
CA SER A 168 8.11 0.25 -9.46
C SER A 168 8.89 1.57 -9.36
N ARG A 169 8.25 2.68 -9.69
CA ARG A 169 8.89 4.00 -9.67
C ARG A 169 8.93 4.63 -8.28
N PHE A 170 7.87 4.50 -7.49
CA PHE A 170 7.68 5.25 -6.25
C PHE A 170 7.72 4.40 -4.98
N ASP A 171 7.73 3.08 -5.11
CA ASP A 171 7.89 2.13 -4.01
C ASP A 171 8.81 0.96 -4.36
N PRO A 172 10.05 1.22 -4.82
CA PRO A 172 10.99 0.17 -5.24
C PRO A 172 11.36 -0.78 -4.09
N ALA A 173 11.26 -0.32 -2.84
CA ALA A 173 11.51 -1.13 -1.65
C ALA A 173 10.31 -2.01 -1.24
N GLY A 174 9.16 -1.88 -1.93
CA GLY A 174 7.96 -2.67 -1.62
C GLY A 174 7.35 -2.36 -0.25
N LEU A 175 7.47 -1.10 0.22
CA LEU A 175 6.93 -0.68 1.52
C LEU A 175 5.39 -0.74 1.56
N ALA A 176 4.74 -0.56 0.41
CA ALA A 176 3.32 -0.84 0.21
C ALA A 176 3.12 -2.33 -0.10
N ALA A 177 3.51 -3.20 0.84
CA ALA A 177 3.38 -4.63 0.68
C ALA A 177 1.90 -5.05 0.72
N LEU A 178 1.57 -6.13 0.00
CA LEU A 178 0.29 -6.83 0.10
C LEU A 178 -0.03 -7.12 1.58
N ALA A 179 -1.04 -6.42 2.13
CA ALA A 179 -1.47 -6.65 3.51
C ALA A 179 -2.18 -8.01 3.58
N THR A 180 -1.50 -9.00 4.14
CA THR A 180 -2.01 -10.36 4.21
C THR A 180 -2.49 -10.68 5.62
N THR A 181 -3.76 -11.03 5.76
CA THR A 181 -4.34 -11.47 7.03
C THR A 181 -4.63 -12.96 6.98
N ILE A 182 -4.10 -13.71 7.94
CA ILE A 182 -4.40 -15.13 8.13
C ILE A 182 -5.40 -15.27 9.30
N THR A 183 -6.57 -15.84 9.00
CA THR A 183 -7.64 -15.98 9.99
C THR A 183 -7.94 -17.46 10.29
N SER A 184 -7.86 -17.87 11.55
CA SER A 184 -8.44 -19.15 11.95
C SER A 184 -9.92 -19.03 12.28
N PHE A 185 -10.74 -20.01 11.85
CA PHE A 185 -12.18 -19.97 12.05
C PHE A 185 -12.81 -21.34 12.30
N SER A 186 -14.05 -21.30 12.85
CA SER A 186 -14.91 -22.46 13.04
C SER A 186 -15.94 -22.57 11.91
N TYR A 187 -16.02 -23.75 11.27
CA TYR A 187 -17.08 -24.05 10.31
C TYR A 187 -18.49 -23.99 10.91
N LYS A 188 -18.64 -24.17 12.23
CA LYS A 188 -19.93 -24.01 12.91
C LYS A 188 -20.49 -22.58 12.83
N ARG A 189 -19.61 -21.59 12.67
CA ARG A 189 -19.96 -20.17 12.54
C ARG A 189 -19.84 -19.66 11.09
N GLY A 190 -19.64 -20.54 10.12
CA GLY A 190 -19.44 -20.19 8.70
C GLY A 190 -18.04 -19.68 8.38
N ALA A 191 -17.67 -19.66 7.11
CA ALA A 191 -16.41 -19.11 6.64
C ALA A 191 -16.41 -17.56 6.75
N PRO A 192 -15.23 -16.92 6.94
CA PRO A 192 -15.12 -15.47 6.89
C PRO A 192 -15.49 -14.95 5.48
N MET A 193 -16.32 -13.90 5.41
CA MET A 193 -16.75 -13.33 4.12
C MET A 193 -15.63 -12.59 3.36
N ASN A 194 -14.61 -12.16 4.07
CA ASN A 194 -13.45 -11.45 3.53
C ASN A 194 -12.25 -12.36 3.24
N ALA A 195 -12.44 -13.69 3.21
CA ALA A 195 -11.38 -14.63 2.87
C ALA A 195 -11.34 -14.88 1.35
N ASP A 196 -10.19 -14.63 0.73
CA ASP A 196 -9.92 -14.96 -0.67
C ASP A 196 -9.55 -16.43 -0.84
N LEU A 197 -8.81 -16.98 0.13
CA LEU A 197 -8.40 -18.38 0.15
C LEU A 197 -8.90 -19.04 1.43
N VAL A 198 -9.55 -20.18 1.30
CA VAL A 198 -10.09 -20.93 2.46
C VAL A 198 -9.60 -22.36 2.42
N PHE A 199 -8.95 -22.79 3.49
CA PHE A 199 -8.42 -24.15 3.64
C PHE A 199 -9.11 -24.89 4.78
N ASP A 200 -9.60 -26.09 4.48
CA ASP A 200 -10.22 -26.98 5.46
C ASP A 200 -9.16 -27.86 6.13
N CYS A 201 -9.01 -27.71 7.45
CA CYS A 201 -8.03 -28.46 8.24
C CYS A 201 -8.64 -29.66 8.96
N ARG A 202 -9.90 -30.06 8.67
CA ARG A 202 -10.60 -31.11 9.41
C ARG A 202 -10.09 -32.50 9.15
N PHE A 203 -9.35 -32.74 8.08
CA PHE A 203 -8.73 -34.01 7.74
C PHE A 203 -7.56 -34.37 8.64
N LEU A 204 -6.89 -33.37 9.27
CA LEU A 204 -5.80 -33.60 10.21
C LEU A 204 -6.29 -34.20 11.54
N ARG A 205 -5.40 -34.86 12.27
CA ARG A 205 -5.64 -35.39 13.62
C ARG A 205 -6.34 -34.35 14.50
N ASN A 206 -7.33 -34.82 15.27
CA ASN A 206 -8.15 -33.93 16.09
C ASN A 206 -7.75 -33.95 17.56
N PRO A 207 -7.05 -32.92 18.08
CA PRO A 207 -6.63 -32.83 19.48
C PRO A 207 -7.78 -32.87 20.49
N HIS A 208 -9.02 -32.65 20.04
CA HIS A 208 -10.21 -32.71 20.91
C HIS A 208 -10.44 -34.08 21.54
N TYR A 209 -9.98 -35.15 20.90
CA TYR A 209 -10.11 -36.52 21.40
C TYR A 209 -9.05 -36.88 22.45
N GLU A 210 -7.99 -36.09 22.58
CA GLU A 210 -6.94 -36.27 23.58
C GLU A 210 -7.27 -35.45 24.85
N PRO A 211 -7.53 -36.08 26.01
CA PRO A 211 -7.95 -35.40 27.23
C PRO A 211 -7.01 -34.26 27.66
N ASN A 212 -5.69 -34.47 27.50
CA ASN A 212 -4.67 -33.50 27.88
C ASN A 212 -4.51 -32.32 26.89
N LEU A 213 -4.99 -32.47 25.64
CA LEU A 213 -4.91 -31.44 24.60
C LEU A 213 -6.23 -30.68 24.41
N ARG A 214 -7.36 -31.33 24.74
CA ARG A 214 -8.70 -30.76 24.60
C ARG A 214 -8.88 -29.37 25.21
N PRO A 215 -8.40 -29.06 26.45
CA PRO A 215 -8.55 -27.73 27.03
C PRO A 215 -7.64 -26.67 26.36
N LYS A 216 -6.55 -27.05 25.74
CA LYS A 216 -5.53 -26.18 25.13
C LYS A 216 -6.00 -25.64 23.78
N THR A 217 -5.16 -24.78 23.17
CA THR A 217 -5.41 -24.21 21.83
C THR A 217 -4.28 -24.60 20.86
N GLY A 218 -4.47 -24.35 19.56
CA GLY A 218 -3.42 -24.56 18.57
C GLY A 218 -2.15 -23.72 18.76
N ARG A 219 -2.17 -22.73 19.65
CA ARG A 219 -0.96 -21.99 20.06
C ARG A 219 -0.03 -22.81 20.97
N SER A 220 -0.54 -23.83 21.64
CA SER A 220 0.28 -24.69 22.52
C SER A 220 1.19 -25.61 21.71
N ALA A 221 2.45 -25.70 22.12
CA ALA A 221 3.45 -26.48 21.39
C ALA A 221 3.09 -27.98 21.27
N ASP A 222 2.54 -28.56 22.33
CA ASP A 222 2.10 -29.96 22.34
C ASP A 222 0.86 -30.24 21.46
N VAL A 223 -0.04 -29.26 21.30
CA VAL A 223 -1.15 -29.32 20.34
C VAL A 223 -0.63 -29.26 18.90
N ARG A 224 0.34 -28.40 18.64
CA ARG A 224 0.98 -28.33 17.32
C ARG A 224 1.71 -29.62 17.00
N ALA A 225 2.56 -30.10 17.90
CA ALA A 225 3.29 -31.34 17.71
C ALA A 225 2.35 -32.56 17.43
N TYR A 226 1.21 -32.65 18.12
CA TYR A 226 0.22 -33.68 17.87
C TYR A 226 -0.41 -33.59 16.46
N ILE A 227 -0.65 -32.38 15.96
CA ILE A 227 -1.20 -32.17 14.62
C ILE A 227 -0.12 -32.40 13.55
N GLU A 228 1.11 -32.00 13.80
CA GLU A 228 2.26 -32.20 12.91
C GLU A 228 2.68 -33.65 12.77
N ASP A 229 2.38 -34.48 13.78
CA ASP A 229 2.57 -35.95 13.74
C ASP A 229 1.50 -36.67 12.87
N ASP A 230 0.57 -35.97 12.25
CA ASP A 230 -0.33 -36.55 11.27
C ASP A 230 0.44 -36.92 10.00
N PRO A 231 0.30 -38.16 9.48
CA PRO A 231 1.03 -38.62 8.29
C PRO A 231 0.83 -37.75 7.06
N LEU A 232 -0.29 -37.04 6.96
CA LEU A 232 -0.59 -36.16 5.83
C LEU A 232 -0.04 -34.74 6.01
N TYR A 233 0.33 -34.37 7.26
CA TYR A 233 0.73 -33.00 7.57
C TYR A 233 1.96 -32.51 6.77
N PRO A 234 3.07 -33.26 6.68
CA PRO A 234 4.27 -32.79 5.98
C PRO A 234 3.99 -32.47 4.50
N ALA A 235 3.35 -33.38 3.79
CA ALA A 235 3.03 -33.19 2.37
C ALA A 235 2.02 -32.05 2.16
N PHE A 236 1.02 -31.95 3.03
CA PHE A 236 0.05 -30.85 2.97
C PHE A 236 0.69 -29.50 3.24
N PHE A 237 1.54 -29.40 4.26
CA PHE A 237 2.22 -28.15 4.61
C PHE A 237 3.15 -27.66 3.50
N GLU A 238 3.93 -28.58 2.91
CA GLU A 238 4.83 -28.28 1.80
C GLU A 238 4.06 -27.77 0.57
N GLN A 239 3.00 -28.45 0.16
CA GLN A 239 2.19 -28.05 -1.00
C GLN A 239 1.46 -26.75 -0.74
N LEU A 240 0.91 -26.54 0.46
CA LEU A 240 0.21 -25.33 0.84
C LEU A 240 1.15 -24.13 0.85
N THR A 241 2.31 -24.23 1.49
CA THR A 241 3.27 -23.14 1.54
C THR A 241 3.85 -22.84 0.16
N GLY A 242 4.15 -23.87 -0.65
CA GLY A 242 4.56 -23.69 -2.04
C GLY A 242 3.50 -22.99 -2.90
N LEU A 243 2.22 -23.33 -2.72
CA LEU A 243 1.12 -22.62 -3.39
C LEU A 243 1.05 -21.15 -2.97
N LEU A 244 1.16 -20.87 -1.67
CA LEU A 244 1.11 -19.47 -1.17
C LEU A 244 2.34 -18.67 -1.62
N GLU A 245 3.54 -19.26 -1.64
CA GLU A 245 4.76 -18.63 -2.15
C GLU A 245 4.66 -18.30 -3.65
N LEU A 246 3.89 -19.07 -4.43
CA LEU A 246 3.56 -18.77 -5.83
C LEU A 246 2.53 -17.65 -5.96
N LEU A 247 1.46 -17.70 -5.15
CA LEU A 247 0.31 -16.79 -5.30
C LEU A 247 0.56 -15.40 -4.73
N LEU A 248 1.28 -15.26 -3.60
CA LEU A 248 1.52 -13.97 -2.95
C LEU A 248 2.20 -12.95 -3.88
N PRO A 249 3.30 -13.30 -4.60
CA PRO A 249 3.90 -12.39 -5.58
C PRO A 249 2.95 -12.08 -6.75
N ALA A 250 2.18 -13.05 -7.21
CA ALA A 250 1.23 -12.87 -8.30
C ALA A 250 0.10 -11.89 -7.94
N TYR A 251 -0.48 -12.01 -6.75
CA TYR A 251 -1.46 -11.05 -6.23
C TYR A 251 -0.89 -9.66 -6.03
N GLN A 252 0.36 -9.57 -5.57
CA GLN A 252 1.06 -8.30 -5.45
C GLN A 252 1.30 -7.65 -6.82
N GLN A 253 1.68 -8.44 -7.84
CA GLN A 253 1.86 -7.96 -9.21
C GLN A 253 0.55 -7.52 -9.85
N GLU A 254 -0.56 -8.20 -9.58
CA GLU A 254 -1.89 -7.78 -10.04
C GLU A 254 -2.35 -6.45 -9.40
N GLY A 255 -1.70 -6.01 -8.33
CA GLY A 255 -2.04 -4.77 -7.62
C GLY A 255 -3.06 -4.95 -6.49
N LYS A 256 -3.24 -6.18 -5.99
CA LYS A 256 -4.09 -6.44 -4.83
C LYS A 256 -3.46 -5.85 -3.57
N SER A 257 -4.21 -5.02 -2.85
CA SER A 257 -3.74 -4.36 -1.61
C SER A 257 -3.97 -5.21 -0.36
N TYR A 258 -4.99 -6.07 -0.36
CA TYR A 258 -5.38 -6.91 0.78
C TYR A 258 -5.59 -8.34 0.33
N LEU A 259 -5.12 -9.30 1.13
CA LEU A 259 -5.34 -10.73 0.91
C LEU A 259 -5.80 -11.39 2.22
N GLY A 260 -6.97 -12.03 2.18
CA GLY A 260 -7.50 -12.83 3.28
C GLY A 260 -7.26 -14.33 3.06
N ILE A 261 -6.51 -14.97 3.95
CA ILE A 261 -6.32 -16.43 3.97
C ILE A 261 -7.01 -16.98 5.22
N ALA A 262 -7.85 -17.98 5.08
CA ALA A 262 -8.61 -18.53 6.20
C ALA A 262 -8.38 -20.04 6.37
N PHE A 263 -8.08 -20.45 7.61
CA PHE A 263 -7.97 -21.85 8.00
C PHE A 263 -9.16 -22.25 8.85
N GLY A 264 -9.90 -23.27 8.43
CA GLY A 264 -11.12 -23.74 9.10
C GLY A 264 -10.98 -25.11 9.76
N CYS A 265 -11.48 -25.23 11.00
CA CYS A 265 -11.73 -26.54 11.61
C CYS A 265 -13.11 -26.56 12.28
N THR A 266 -13.51 -27.68 12.89
CA THR A 266 -14.85 -27.83 13.46
C THR A 266 -15.16 -26.77 14.53
N GLY A 267 -14.23 -26.53 15.46
CA GLY A 267 -14.43 -25.63 16.60
C GLY A 267 -13.58 -24.35 16.58
N GLY A 268 -12.74 -24.15 15.56
CA GLY A 268 -11.89 -22.94 15.47
C GLY A 268 -10.81 -22.81 16.56
N LYS A 269 -10.50 -23.89 17.31
CA LYS A 269 -9.68 -23.84 18.53
C LYS A 269 -8.30 -24.48 18.37
N HIS A 270 -8.19 -25.61 17.66
CA HIS A 270 -6.97 -26.42 17.61
C HIS A 270 -6.31 -26.37 16.23
N ARG A 271 -6.79 -27.18 15.26
CA ARG A 271 -6.16 -27.38 13.94
C ARG A 271 -6.04 -26.09 13.12
N SER A 272 -7.13 -25.33 13.01
CA SER A 272 -7.13 -24.06 12.29
C SER A 272 -6.20 -23.02 12.93
N VAL A 273 -6.12 -22.98 14.26
CA VAL A 273 -5.21 -22.09 14.98
C VAL A 273 -3.76 -22.52 14.77
N ALA A 274 -3.45 -23.81 14.91
CA ALA A 274 -2.11 -24.33 14.68
C ALA A 274 -1.62 -24.00 13.26
N LEU A 275 -2.44 -24.29 12.23
CA LEU A 275 -2.07 -24.00 10.84
C LEU A 275 -1.91 -22.49 10.59
N ALA A 276 -2.81 -21.66 11.11
CA ALA A 276 -2.70 -20.21 10.96
C ALA A 276 -1.38 -19.67 11.54
N GLU A 277 -0.97 -20.15 12.72
CA GLU A 277 0.29 -19.76 13.36
C GLU A 277 1.50 -20.31 12.58
N THR A 278 1.52 -21.59 12.20
CA THR A 278 2.68 -22.21 11.55
C THR A 278 2.89 -21.66 10.13
N VAL A 279 1.82 -21.53 9.34
CA VAL A 279 1.88 -20.95 7.99
C VAL A 279 2.21 -19.48 8.06
N GLY A 280 1.59 -18.75 9.00
CA GLY A 280 1.88 -17.32 9.18
C GLY A 280 3.33 -17.06 9.56
N GLN A 281 3.91 -17.88 10.44
CA GLN A 281 5.34 -17.79 10.79
C GLN A 281 6.23 -18.12 9.57
N HIS A 282 5.93 -19.19 8.85
CA HIS A 282 6.67 -19.55 7.63
C HIS A 282 6.72 -18.39 6.61
N LEU A 283 5.58 -17.75 6.37
CA LEU A 283 5.52 -16.62 5.43
C LEU A 283 6.23 -15.37 5.95
N ARG A 284 6.20 -15.11 7.28
CA ARG A 284 7.01 -14.04 7.91
C ARG A 284 8.50 -14.29 7.74
N ASP A 285 8.97 -15.53 7.92
CA ASP A 285 10.37 -15.91 7.73
C ASP A 285 10.84 -15.73 6.28
N LYS A 286 9.90 -15.75 5.33
CA LYS A 286 10.10 -15.41 3.90
C LYS A 286 10.00 -13.90 3.61
N GLY A 287 9.80 -13.06 4.62
CA GLY A 287 9.76 -11.60 4.50
C GLY A 287 8.38 -11.00 4.21
N TRP A 288 7.29 -11.79 4.25
CA TRP A 288 5.93 -11.27 4.06
C TRP A 288 5.38 -10.63 5.33
N ARG A 289 4.65 -9.51 5.18
CA ARG A 289 3.92 -8.89 6.28
C ARG A 289 2.61 -9.65 6.50
N ILE A 290 2.55 -10.43 7.59
CA ILE A 290 1.40 -11.29 7.91
C ILE A 290 0.80 -10.85 9.24
N GLU A 291 -0.48 -10.53 9.25
CA GLU A 291 -1.30 -10.41 10.43
C GLU A 291 -2.02 -11.75 10.69
N ILE A 292 -1.99 -12.25 11.93
CA ILE A 292 -2.69 -13.49 12.29
C ILE A 292 -3.82 -13.14 13.26
N THR A 293 -5.03 -13.61 12.93
CA THR A 293 -6.21 -13.41 13.76
C THR A 293 -6.92 -14.74 14.06
N HIS A 294 -7.48 -14.88 15.26
CA HIS A 294 -8.23 -16.07 15.65
C HIS A 294 -9.65 -15.65 16.02
N ARG A 295 -10.59 -15.89 15.09
CA ARG A 295 -11.95 -15.38 15.21
C ARG A 295 -12.67 -15.85 16.48
N GLU A 296 -12.48 -17.13 16.85
CA GLU A 296 -13.13 -17.73 18.02
C GLU A 296 -12.40 -17.51 19.35
N GLN A 297 -11.24 -16.84 19.33
CA GLN A 297 -10.46 -16.54 20.54
C GLN A 297 -10.54 -15.05 20.95
N ARG A 298 -11.18 -14.21 20.15
CA ARG A 298 -11.38 -12.78 20.50
C ARG A 298 -12.24 -12.57 21.73
N ASP A 299 -13.12 -13.54 22.05
CA ASP A 299 -14.06 -13.49 23.16
C ASP A 299 -13.54 -14.21 24.43
N ASP A 300 -12.28 -14.66 24.47
CA ASP A 300 -11.71 -15.32 25.63
C ASP A 300 -10.93 -14.30 26.49
N PRO A 301 -11.46 -13.89 27.68
CA PRO A 301 -10.82 -12.88 28.52
C PRO A 301 -9.49 -13.32 29.14
N SER A 302 -9.07 -14.59 28.97
CA SER A 302 -7.81 -15.11 29.45
C SER A 302 -6.62 -14.89 28.51
N ILE A 303 -6.87 -14.32 27.29
CA ILE A 303 -5.82 -14.07 26.30
C ILE A 303 -5.42 -12.59 26.37
N ASP A 304 -4.28 -12.33 27.00
CA ASP A 304 -3.68 -11.03 27.23
C ASP A 304 -3.52 -10.21 25.91
N GLN A 305 -4.21 -9.07 25.82
CA GLN A 305 -4.14 -8.12 24.71
C GLN A 305 -2.81 -7.35 24.65
N ARG A 306 -1.76 -7.76 25.36
CA ARG A 306 -0.49 -7.03 25.54
C ARG A 306 0.56 -7.21 24.45
N ALA A 307 0.28 -7.92 23.36
CA ALA A 307 1.23 -8.14 22.28
C ALA A 307 1.17 -7.12 21.12
N VAL A 308 0.30 -6.11 21.18
CA VAL A 308 0.10 -5.14 20.08
C VAL A 308 0.66 -3.74 20.36
N VAL A 309 1.14 -3.44 21.59
CA VAL A 309 1.51 -2.06 21.99
C VAL A 309 3.00 -1.91 22.39
N SER A 310 3.91 -2.76 21.95
CA SER A 310 5.33 -2.64 22.34
C SER A 310 6.30 -2.23 21.22
N ALA A 311 5.82 -1.46 20.22
CA ALA A 311 6.70 -0.88 19.20
C ALA A 311 6.68 0.68 19.16
N GLU A 312 5.89 1.36 20.02
CA GLU A 312 5.76 2.83 19.95
C GLU A 312 6.12 3.60 21.22
N THR A 313 6.69 2.96 22.26
CA THR A 313 7.09 3.69 23.50
C THR A 313 8.44 3.25 24.01
N ALA A 314 9.49 3.51 23.26
CA ALA A 314 10.87 3.39 23.73
C ALA A 314 11.73 4.58 23.27
N GLU A 315 11.19 5.82 23.37
CA GLU A 315 12.00 7.05 23.36
C GLU A 315 11.20 8.15 24.07
N GLY A 316 11.62 8.51 25.27
CA GLY A 316 11.15 9.74 25.90
C GLY A 316 10.78 9.65 27.37
N ALA A 317 11.72 9.33 28.28
CA ALA A 317 11.60 9.74 29.66
C ALA A 317 12.96 9.69 30.34
N GLU A 318 13.71 10.76 30.24
CA GLU A 318 14.67 11.21 31.29
C GLU A 318 14.93 12.70 31.09
N GLY A 319 14.31 13.51 31.95
CA GLY A 319 14.62 14.90 32.16
C GLY A 319 14.39 15.22 33.65
N PRO A 320 15.35 15.88 34.36
CA PRO A 320 15.41 15.91 35.80
C PRO A 320 14.43 16.89 36.43
N ALA A 321 13.89 16.48 37.56
CA ALA A 321 13.10 17.31 38.47
C ALA A 321 13.95 18.45 39.06
N THR A 322 13.55 19.69 38.76
CA THR A 322 14.05 20.87 39.47
C THR A 322 13.01 21.25 40.53
N GLN A 323 13.38 21.07 41.78
CA GLN A 323 12.66 21.63 42.94
C GLN A 323 12.79 23.15 42.90
N VAL A 324 11.67 23.86 43.00
CA VAL A 324 11.65 25.27 43.36
C VAL A 324 10.99 25.38 44.71
N GLU A 325 11.83 25.71 45.73
CA GLU A 325 11.37 26.15 47.02
C GLU A 325 10.74 27.55 46.94
N LEU A 326 9.62 27.68 47.58
CA LEU A 326 8.96 28.98 47.87
C LEU A 326 9.69 29.64 49.07
N GLY A 327 10.13 30.86 48.82
CA GLY A 327 10.47 31.83 49.82
C GLY A 327 9.73 33.14 49.48
#